data_8ff63ec2013cdd4b5af7ee57c1c1fcda
#
_entry.id   8ff63ec2013cdd4b5af7ee57c1c1fcda
#
_cell.length_a   1.000
_cell.length_b   1.000
_cell.length_c   1.000
_cell.angle_alpha   90.00
_cell.angle_beta   90.00
_cell.angle_gamma   90.00
#
_symmetry.space_group_name_H-M   'P 1'
#
loop_
_entity.id
_entity.type
_entity.pdbx_description
1 polymer ?
#
loop_
_entity_poly.entity_id
_entity_poly.type
_entity_poly.pdbx_seq_one_letter_code
_entity_poly.pdbx_strand_id
1 'polypeptide(L)'
;MQRIFLFLLTNIAIMVILSITLRILGVESLLMQNGSDLNINALVIFSGVFGFGGAFISLAISKWMAKRMTGATVIATPKNNIEKWLIETVKKQSEIVGIKMPEVAIFPSSQMNAFATGASKNNALVAVSQGLLDNMTQGEIEAVVGHEMSHVANGDMVTLTLIQGVVNTFVIFFSRVIGHVVDRVILKNQRGYGIGYFVTTIFAQVILSILASIIVMYFSRKREYIADTGGA
;
A
#
# COMPACT_ATOMS: atom_id res chain seq x y z
N MET A 1 0.09 -7.96 16.67
CA MET A 1 1.50 -8.40 16.63
C MET A 1 1.68 -9.68 15.82
N GLN A 2 0.86 -10.72 16.03
CA GLN A 2 0.97 -12.01 15.32
C GLN A 2 0.87 -11.89 13.78
N ARG A 3 -0.03 -11.04 13.24
CA ARG A 3 -0.17 -10.81 11.80
C ARG A 3 1.06 -10.15 11.18
N ILE A 4 1.67 -9.17 11.86
CA ILE A 4 2.89 -8.52 11.40
C ILE A 4 4.07 -9.49 11.44
N PHE A 5 4.17 -10.30 12.49
CA PHE A 5 5.19 -11.33 12.60
C PHE A 5 5.09 -12.38 11.49
N LEU A 6 3.90 -12.97 11.28
CA LEU A 6 3.67 -13.93 10.20
C LEU A 6 3.97 -13.34 8.84
N PHE A 7 3.61 -12.08 8.65
CA PHE A 7 3.89 -11.38 7.41
C PHE A 7 5.41 -11.19 7.19
N LEU A 8 6.15 -10.69 8.17
CA LEU A 8 7.61 -10.56 8.06
C LEU A 8 8.26 -11.90 7.80
N LEU A 9 7.83 -12.95 8.50
CA LEU A 9 8.32 -14.32 8.30
C LEU A 9 8.06 -14.81 6.88
N THR A 10 6.85 -14.62 6.36
CA THR A 10 6.47 -15.00 4.98
C THR A 10 7.34 -14.25 3.96
N ASN A 11 7.60 -12.97 4.18
CA ASN A 11 8.41 -12.18 3.26
C ASN A 11 9.88 -12.59 3.28
N ILE A 12 10.44 -12.85 4.44
CA ILE A 12 11.80 -13.41 4.55
C ILE A 12 11.85 -14.75 3.83
N ALA A 13 10.85 -15.63 4.02
CA ALA A 13 10.76 -16.90 3.32
C ALA A 13 10.70 -16.71 1.79
N ILE A 14 9.88 -15.78 1.29
CA ILE A 14 9.79 -15.47 -0.15
C ILE A 14 11.14 -14.97 -0.69
N MET A 15 11.84 -14.09 0.02
CA MET A 15 13.15 -13.59 -0.40
C MET A 15 14.21 -14.71 -0.42
N VAL A 16 14.18 -15.61 0.57
CA VAL A 16 15.05 -16.78 0.63
C VAL A 16 14.75 -17.72 -0.54
N ILE A 17 13.49 -18.04 -0.79
CA ILE A 17 13.04 -18.88 -1.91
C ILE A 17 13.47 -18.25 -3.24
N LEU A 18 13.27 -16.94 -3.43
CA LEU A 18 13.71 -16.22 -4.63
C LEU A 18 15.22 -16.34 -4.84
N SER A 19 16.02 -16.11 -3.79
CA SER A 19 17.48 -16.23 -3.86
C SER A 19 17.92 -17.65 -4.23
N ILE A 20 17.31 -18.67 -3.61
CA ILE A 20 17.59 -20.08 -3.90
C ILE A 20 17.19 -20.43 -5.34
N THR A 21 16.01 -20.03 -5.78
CA THR A 21 15.49 -20.26 -7.13
C THR A 21 16.42 -19.66 -8.19
N LEU A 22 16.88 -18.43 -8.00
CA LEU A 22 17.79 -17.76 -8.93
C LEU A 22 19.17 -18.45 -9.01
N ARG A 23 19.64 -19.00 -7.88
CA ARG A 23 20.87 -19.83 -7.87
C ARG A 23 20.68 -21.14 -8.61
N ILE A 24 19.57 -21.85 -8.37
CA ILE A 24 19.25 -23.12 -9.06
C ILE A 24 19.09 -22.91 -10.57
N LEU A 25 18.45 -21.81 -10.98
CA LEU A 25 18.30 -21.42 -12.38
C LEU A 25 19.62 -20.97 -13.03
N GLY A 26 20.71 -20.90 -12.27
CA GLY A 26 22.00 -20.50 -12.78
C GLY A 26 22.07 -19.04 -13.25
N VAL A 27 21.15 -18.20 -12.83
CA VAL A 27 21.12 -16.78 -13.24
C VAL A 27 22.41 -16.07 -12.87
N GLU A 28 22.98 -16.38 -11.69
CA GLU A 28 24.25 -15.81 -11.23
C GLU A 28 25.42 -16.26 -12.12
N SER A 29 25.46 -17.53 -12.49
CA SER A 29 26.50 -18.07 -13.38
C SER A 29 26.38 -17.54 -14.81
N LEU A 30 25.16 -17.40 -15.33
CA LEU A 30 24.91 -16.80 -16.65
C LEU A 30 25.34 -15.33 -16.68
N LEU A 31 25.07 -14.58 -15.61
CA LEU A 31 25.48 -13.19 -15.50
C LEU A 31 27.00 -13.06 -15.42
N MET A 32 27.68 -13.89 -14.60
CA MET A 32 29.13 -13.91 -14.48
C MET A 32 29.83 -14.29 -15.81
N GLN A 33 29.31 -15.28 -16.52
CA GLN A 33 29.86 -15.67 -17.84
C GLN A 33 29.77 -14.56 -18.88
N ASN A 34 28.80 -13.65 -18.75
CA ASN A 34 28.63 -12.48 -19.60
C ASN A 34 29.29 -11.21 -19.05
N GLY A 35 30.26 -11.35 -18.12
CA GLY A 35 31.03 -10.22 -17.58
C GLY A 35 30.25 -9.32 -16.63
N SER A 36 29.25 -9.88 -15.99
CA SER A 36 28.40 -9.13 -15.02
C SER A 36 28.91 -9.29 -13.59
N ASP A 37 29.15 -8.19 -12.92
CA ASP A 37 29.49 -8.11 -11.49
C ASP A 37 28.24 -8.00 -10.59
N LEU A 38 27.03 -8.37 -11.09
CA LEU A 38 25.79 -8.19 -10.35
C LEU A 38 25.71 -9.17 -9.16
N ASN A 39 25.82 -8.63 -7.96
CA ASN A 39 25.60 -9.40 -6.74
C ASN A 39 24.09 -9.55 -6.49
N ILE A 40 23.53 -10.72 -6.84
CA ILE A 40 22.10 -11.03 -6.71
C ILE A 40 21.63 -10.94 -5.25
N ASN A 41 22.43 -11.39 -4.28
CA ASN A 41 22.06 -11.33 -2.87
C ASN A 41 21.93 -9.87 -2.40
N ALA A 42 22.91 -9.04 -2.75
CA ALA A 42 22.84 -7.61 -2.44
C ALA A 42 21.63 -6.93 -3.11
N LEU A 43 21.31 -7.30 -4.36
CA LEU A 43 20.16 -6.78 -5.08
C LEU A 43 18.82 -7.20 -4.43
N VAL A 44 18.70 -8.46 -3.98
CA VAL A 44 17.51 -8.95 -3.26
C VAL A 44 17.33 -8.17 -1.96
N ILE A 45 18.38 -8.03 -1.16
CA ILE A 45 18.34 -7.25 0.09
C ILE A 45 17.95 -5.78 -0.20
N PHE A 46 18.60 -5.16 -1.18
CA PHE A 46 18.29 -3.79 -1.59
C PHE A 46 16.81 -3.64 -1.98
N SER A 47 16.32 -4.54 -2.84
CA SER A 47 14.93 -4.49 -3.31
C SER A 47 13.94 -4.70 -2.18
N GLY A 48 14.24 -5.57 -1.22
CA GLY A 48 13.45 -5.78 -0.02
C GLY A 48 13.40 -4.52 0.85
N VAL A 49 14.55 -3.95 1.16
CA VAL A 49 14.63 -2.73 2.00
C VAL A 49 13.84 -1.57 1.36
N PHE A 50 14.03 -1.32 0.06
CA PHE A 50 13.35 -0.22 -0.62
C PHE A 50 11.88 -0.51 -0.91
N GLY A 51 11.51 -1.76 -1.27
CA GLY A 51 10.13 -2.15 -1.51
C GLY A 51 9.27 -2.05 -0.25
N PHE A 52 9.74 -2.62 0.86
CA PHE A 52 9.04 -2.54 2.15
C PHE A 52 9.19 -1.18 2.82
N GLY A 53 10.40 -0.63 2.82
CA GLY A 53 10.67 0.68 3.42
C GLY A 53 9.77 1.75 2.83
N GLY A 54 9.63 1.80 1.52
CA GLY A 54 8.72 2.71 0.84
C GLY A 54 7.26 2.50 1.23
N ALA A 55 6.81 1.24 1.30
CA ALA A 55 5.44 0.91 1.70
C ALA A 55 5.15 1.30 3.17
N PHE A 56 6.08 1.03 4.09
CA PHE A 56 5.93 1.42 5.50
C PHE A 56 5.96 2.94 5.70
N ILE A 57 6.83 3.65 5.01
CA ILE A 57 6.86 5.12 5.05
C ILE A 57 5.53 5.68 4.54
N SER A 58 5.03 5.17 3.40
CA SER A 58 3.73 5.56 2.86
C SER A 58 2.60 5.35 3.86
N LEU A 59 2.57 4.19 4.54
CA LEU A 59 1.59 3.91 5.59
C LEU A 59 1.72 4.86 6.77
N ALA A 60 2.94 5.11 7.25
CA ALA A 60 3.20 5.96 8.39
C ALA A 60 2.73 7.40 8.17
N ILE A 61 2.91 7.94 6.95
CA ILE A 61 2.51 9.30 6.59
C ILE A 61 1.10 9.39 6.01
N SER A 62 0.36 8.27 5.88
CA SER A 62 -0.92 8.18 5.17
C SER A 62 -1.96 9.19 5.68
N LYS A 63 -2.13 9.34 6.99
CA LYS A 63 -3.06 10.31 7.59
C LYS A 63 -2.68 11.76 7.26
N TRP A 64 -1.40 12.09 7.36
CA TRP A 64 -0.92 13.43 7.02
C TRP A 64 -1.11 13.73 5.53
N MET A 65 -0.74 12.76 4.68
CA MET A 65 -0.90 12.88 3.23
C MET A 65 -2.37 13.03 2.84
N ALA A 66 -3.26 12.20 3.39
CA ALA A 66 -4.69 12.26 3.12
C ALA A 66 -5.27 13.62 3.51
N LYS A 67 -5.00 14.12 4.71
CA LYS A 67 -5.42 15.46 5.15
C LYS A 67 -4.91 16.57 4.22
N ARG A 68 -3.65 16.48 3.81
CA ARG A 68 -3.02 17.49 2.94
C ARG A 68 -3.60 17.51 1.53
N MET A 69 -3.80 16.32 0.94
CA MET A 69 -4.27 16.18 -0.44
C MET A 69 -5.76 16.51 -0.59
N THR A 70 -6.59 16.12 0.38
CA THR A 70 -8.04 16.35 0.33
C THR A 70 -8.48 17.67 0.95
N GLY A 71 -7.59 18.34 1.69
CA GLY A 71 -7.97 19.50 2.50
C GLY A 71 -8.83 19.15 3.71
N ALA A 72 -8.79 17.87 4.13
CA ALA A 72 -9.64 17.40 5.24
C ALA A 72 -9.29 18.09 6.56
N THR A 73 -10.32 18.60 7.21
CA THR A 73 -10.25 19.26 8.51
C THR A 73 -10.79 18.34 9.59
N VAL A 74 -9.97 18.01 10.58
CA VAL A 74 -10.36 17.17 11.71
C VAL A 74 -11.33 17.96 12.61
N ILE A 75 -12.43 17.32 12.99
CA ILE A 75 -13.41 17.89 13.92
C ILE A 75 -12.89 17.69 15.35
N ALA A 76 -12.15 18.68 15.85
CA ALA A 76 -11.67 18.65 17.24
C ALA A 76 -12.80 18.97 18.24
N THR A 77 -13.65 19.94 17.89
CA THR A 77 -14.84 20.32 18.64
C THR A 77 -15.97 20.54 17.65
N PRO A 78 -17.11 19.82 17.78
CA PRO A 78 -18.22 19.95 16.86
C PRO A 78 -18.84 21.35 16.92
N LYS A 79 -19.04 21.97 15.78
CA LYS A 79 -19.57 23.36 15.64
C LYS A 79 -21.07 23.39 15.33
N ASN A 80 -21.63 22.27 14.88
CA ASN A 80 -23.02 22.12 14.49
C ASN A 80 -23.55 20.71 14.81
N ASN A 81 -24.86 20.54 14.65
CA ASN A 81 -25.54 19.27 14.97
C ASN A 81 -25.09 18.13 14.07
N ILE A 82 -24.72 18.39 12.80
CA ILE A 82 -24.25 17.38 11.85
C ILE A 82 -22.88 16.84 12.29
N GLU A 83 -21.95 17.73 12.64
CA GLU A 83 -20.63 17.33 13.14
C GLU A 83 -20.73 16.54 14.45
N LYS A 84 -21.62 16.98 15.36
CA LYS A 84 -21.87 16.28 16.63
C LYS A 84 -22.40 14.87 16.37
N TRP A 85 -23.40 14.74 15.52
CA TRP A 85 -24.00 13.46 15.12
C TRP A 85 -22.95 12.54 14.46
N LEU A 86 -22.14 13.07 13.54
CA LEU A 86 -21.09 12.30 12.86
C LEU A 86 -20.06 11.73 13.84
N ILE A 87 -19.62 12.54 14.82
CA ILE A 87 -18.71 12.09 15.88
C ILE A 87 -19.35 10.98 16.72
N GLU A 88 -20.63 11.17 17.12
CA GLU A 88 -21.35 10.17 17.91
C GLU A 88 -21.54 8.86 17.14
N THR A 89 -21.81 8.93 15.82
CA THR A 89 -21.93 7.78 14.93
C THR A 89 -20.61 7.00 14.87
N VAL A 90 -19.49 7.68 14.55
CA VAL A 90 -18.16 7.04 14.50
C VAL A 90 -17.76 6.46 15.86
N LYS A 91 -18.07 7.16 16.96
CA LYS A 91 -17.81 6.66 18.31
C LYS A 91 -18.58 5.37 18.58
N LYS A 92 -19.90 5.36 18.35
CA LYS A 92 -20.76 4.17 18.52
C LYS A 92 -20.23 2.99 17.71
N GLN A 93 -19.91 3.20 16.43
CA GLN A 93 -19.39 2.16 15.57
C GLN A 93 -18.00 1.66 16.02
N SER A 94 -17.12 2.55 16.50
CA SER A 94 -15.81 2.14 17.03
C SER A 94 -15.92 1.26 18.27
N GLU A 95 -16.92 1.53 19.15
CA GLU A 95 -17.23 0.70 20.32
C GLU A 95 -17.74 -0.67 19.90
N ILE A 96 -18.64 -0.75 18.89
CA ILE A 96 -19.18 -2.01 18.37
C ILE A 96 -18.07 -2.92 17.83
N VAL A 97 -17.14 -2.36 17.04
CA VAL A 97 -16.06 -3.12 16.41
C VAL A 97 -14.81 -3.27 17.31
N GLY A 98 -14.82 -2.71 18.52
CA GLY A 98 -13.78 -2.86 19.53
C GLY A 98 -12.43 -2.23 19.16
N ILE A 99 -12.44 -1.05 18.52
CA ILE A 99 -11.24 -0.28 18.19
C ILE A 99 -11.24 1.10 18.89
N LYS A 100 -10.04 1.70 18.97
CA LYS A 100 -9.97 3.09 19.42
C LYS A 100 -10.65 3.99 18.39
N MET A 101 -11.48 4.94 18.85
CA MET A 101 -12.15 5.90 18.01
C MET A 101 -11.16 6.59 17.05
N PRO A 102 -11.39 6.54 15.72
CA PRO A 102 -10.59 7.26 14.74
C PRO A 102 -10.72 8.78 14.87
N GLU A 103 -9.77 9.52 14.31
CA GLU A 103 -10.00 10.94 14.03
C GLU A 103 -11.12 11.06 12.99
N VAL A 104 -12.06 11.98 13.21
CA VAL A 104 -13.16 12.28 12.29
C VAL A 104 -12.88 13.58 11.57
N ALA A 105 -12.99 13.59 10.23
CA ALA A 105 -12.71 14.78 9.44
C ALA A 105 -13.76 14.99 8.34
N ILE A 106 -13.89 16.25 7.90
CA ILE A 106 -14.67 16.64 6.73
C ILE A 106 -13.74 17.26 5.70
N PHE A 107 -13.91 16.90 4.41
CA PHE A 107 -13.13 17.49 3.32
C PHE A 107 -14.02 18.17 2.28
N PRO A 108 -13.53 19.29 1.67
CA PRO A 108 -14.30 20.11 0.75
C PRO A 108 -14.35 19.45 -0.63
N SER A 109 -15.35 18.62 -0.87
CA SER A 109 -15.64 18.00 -2.16
C SER A 109 -17.13 17.94 -2.36
N SER A 110 -17.63 18.26 -3.57
CA SER A 110 -19.03 18.12 -3.95
C SER A 110 -19.40 16.67 -4.31
N GLN A 111 -18.43 15.82 -4.55
CA GLN A 111 -18.67 14.40 -4.78
C GLN A 111 -19.00 13.70 -3.48
N MET A 112 -20.02 12.82 -3.48
CA MET A 112 -20.37 11.97 -2.34
C MET A 112 -19.29 10.92 -2.17
N ASN A 113 -18.42 11.11 -1.16
CA ASN A 113 -17.28 10.22 -0.92
C ASN A 113 -16.92 10.17 0.56
N ALA A 114 -16.40 9.02 1.00
CA ALA A 114 -15.78 8.84 2.29
C ALA A 114 -14.52 7.98 2.12
N PHE A 115 -13.63 8.04 3.08
CA PHE A 115 -12.48 7.15 3.13
C PHE A 115 -11.96 6.97 4.55
N ALA A 116 -11.33 5.83 4.79
CA ALA A 116 -10.55 5.59 5.99
C ALA A 116 -9.08 5.38 5.65
N THR A 117 -8.18 5.91 6.50
CA THR A 117 -6.73 5.72 6.36
C THR A 117 -6.03 5.76 7.72
N GLY A 118 -4.80 5.28 7.78
CA GLY A 118 -4.00 5.33 8.99
C GLY A 118 -2.98 4.20 9.10
N ALA A 119 -2.03 4.36 10.01
CA ALA A 119 -0.93 3.40 10.21
C ALA A 119 -1.36 2.14 10.97
N SER A 120 -2.50 2.14 11.65
CA SER A 120 -3.06 0.99 12.35
C SER A 120 -4.53 1.22 12.67
N LYS A 121 -5.25 0.15 13.05
CA LYS A 121 -6.66 0.24 13.47
C LYS A 121 -6.91 1.17 14.67
N ASN A 122 -5.90 1.37 15.52
CA ASN A 122 -5.98 2.27 16.67
C ASN A 122 -5.35 3.64 16.41
N ASN A 123 -4.91 3.91 15.19
CA ASN A 123 -4.41 5.21 14.72
C ASN A 123 -4.92 5.47 13.31
N ALA A 124 -6.23 5.58 13.18
CA ALA A 124 -6.95 5.78 11.93
C ALA A 124 -7.58 7.18 11.84
N LEU A 125 -7.93 7.56 10.64
CA LEU A 125 -8.73 8.72 10.27
C LEU A 125 -9.89 8.24 9.42
N VAL A 126 -11.11 8.66 9.72
CA VAL A 126 -12.29 8.52 8.88
C VAL A 126 -12.68 9.92 8.41
N ALA A 127 -12.77 10.11 7.10
CA ALA A 127 -13.11 11.39 6.52
C ALA A 127 -14.30 11.26 5.57
N VAL A 128 -15.24 12.20 5.67
CA VAL A 128 -16.40 12.28 4.79
C VAL A 128 -16.37 13.60 4.00
N SER A 129 -16.86 13.59 2.77
CA SER A 129 -16.94 14.80 1.97
C SER A 129 -18.12 15.67 2.39
N GLN A 130 -18.03 16.97 2.14
CA GLN A 130 -19.15 17.89 2.30
C GLN A 130 -20.32 17.46 1.40
N GLY A 131 -20.05 17.05 0.16
CA GLY A 131 -21.08 16.58 -0.76
C GLY A 131 -21.82 15.34 -0.28
N LEU A 132 -21.18 14.46 0.48
CA LEU A 132 -21.85 13.31 1.11
C LEU A 132 -22.82 13.79 2.21
N LEU A 133 -22.40 14.73 3.05
CA LEU A 133 -23.22 15.29 4.12
C LEU A 133 -24.43 16.10 3.59
N ASP A 134 -24.27 16.74 2.42
CA ASP A 134 -25.30 17.59 1.83
C ASP A 134 -26.37 16.80 1.03
N ASN A 135 -26.03 15.60 0.52
CA ASN A 135 -26.86 14.87 -0.44
C ASN A 135 -27.38 13.52 0.08
N MET A 136 -26.87 13.01 1.18
CA MET A 136 -27.29 11.72 1.74
C MET A 136 -28.03 11.90 3.06
N THR A 137 -28.95 11.00 3.34
CA THR A 137 -29.63 10.92 4.64
C THR A 137 -28.67 10.41 5.72
N GLN A 138 -29.00 10.69 6.98
CA GLN A 138 -28.18 10.21 8.11
C GLN A 138 -27.99 8.67 8.10
N GLY A 139 -29.05 7.91 7.75
CA GLY A 139 -28.97 6.45 7.67
C GLY A 139 -28.02 5.97 6.57
N GLU A 140 -28.03 6.62 5.41
CA GLU A 140 -27.10 6.30 4.31
C GLU A 140 -25.66 6.65 4.68
N ILE A 141 -25.44 7.80 5.34
CA ILE A 141 -24.10 8.18 5.84
C ILE A 141 -23.62 7.20 6.91
N GLU A 142 -24.51 6.76 7.82
CA GLU A 142 -24.17 5.76 8.86
C GLU A 142 -23.71 4.44 8.21
N ALA A 143 -24.35 3.99 7.13
CA ALA A 143 -23.96 2.81 6.39
C ALA A 143 -22.60 2.98 5.71
N VAL A 144 -22.35 4.13 5.03
CA VAL A 144 -21.06 4.43 4.42
C VAL A 144 -19.94 4.47 5.46
N VAL A 145 -20.17 5.14 6.59
CA VAL A 145 -19.20 5.20 7.69
C VAL A 145 -18.98 3.81 8.28
N GLY A 146 -20.02 2.96 8.39
CA GLY A 146 -19.92 1.58 8.84
C GLY A 146 -19.02 0.74 7.94
N HIS A 147 -19.14 0.90 6.62
CA HIS A 147 -18.26 0.28 5.64
C HIS A 147 -16.78 0.71 5.85
N GLU A 148 -16.52 2.00 5.97
CA GLU A 148 -15.17 2.51 6.25
C GLU A 148 -14.62 2.03 7.60
N MET A 149 -15.47 1.95 8.62
CA MET A 149 -15.10 1.42 9.94
C MET A 149 -14.76 -0.07 9.88
N SER A 150 -15.40 -0.85 9.01
CA SER A 150 -15.06 -2.26 8.76
C SER A 150 -13.65 -2.41 8.22
N HIS A 151 -13.23 -1.57 7.27
CA HIS A 151 -11.86 -1.53 6.77
C HIS A 151 -10.84 -1.24 7.88
N VAL A 152 -11.17 -0.28 8.76
CA VAL A 152 -10.31 0.06 9.91
C VAL A 152 -10.20 -1.12 10.87
N ALA A 153 -11.32 -1.73 11.25
CA ALA A 153 -11.38 -2.85 12.19
C ALA A 153 -10.64 -4.09 11.66
N ASN A 154 -10.77 -4.36 10.36
CA ASN A 154 -10.07 -5.44 9.68
C ASN A 154 -8.56 -5.18 9.52
N GLY A 155 -8.10 -3.94 9.70
CA GLY A 155 -6.70 -3.54 9.50
C GLY A 155 -6.29 -3.61 8.03
N ASP A 156 -7.20 -3.26 7.14
CA ASP A 156 -7.05 -3.36 5.70
C ASP A 156 -5.92 -2.49 5.17
N MET A 157 -5.75 -1.31 5.71
CA MET A 157 -4.64 -0.40 5.38
C MET A 157 -3.28 -1.06 5.55
N VAL A 158 -3.06 -1.74 6.69
CA VAL A 158 -1.81 -2.45 6.97
C VAL A 158 -1.61 -3.60 5.99
N THR A 159 -2.63 -4.41 5.76
CA THR A 159 -2.51 -5.59 4.89
C THR A 159 -2.25 -5.21 3.43
N LEU A 160 -2.92 -4.17 2.91
CA LEU A 160 -2.66 -3.66 1.54
C LEU A 160 -1.24 -3.10 1.42
N THR A 161 -0.77 -2.36 2.43
CA THR A 161 0.61 -1.86 2.48
C THR A 161 1.63 -2.99 2.43
N LEU A 162 1.34 -4.07 3.15
CA LEU A 162 2.22 -5.23 3.19
C LEU A 162 2.26 -5.96 1.83
N ILE A 163 1.11 -6.13 1.18
CA ILE A 163 1.03 -6.67 -0.19
C ILE A 163 1.81 -5.76 -1.15
N GLN A 164 1.62 -4.44 -1.04
CA GLN A 164 2.33 -3.47 -1.85
C GLN A 164 3.85 -3.55 -1.64
N GLY A 165 4.32 -3.74 -0.41
CA GLY A 165 5.74 -3.91 -0.09
C GLY A 165 6.35 -5.13 -0.80
N VAL A 166 5.66 -6.29 -0.76
CA VAL A 166 6.06 -7.50 -1.50
C VAL A 166 6.15 -7.20 -2.99
N VAL A 167 5.07 -6.71 -3.55
CA VAL A 167 4.96 -6.45 -4.99
C VAL A 167 6.02 -5.46 -5.45
N ASN A 168 6.25 -4.38 -4.71
CA ASN A 168 7.30 -3.42 -4.99
C ASN A 168 8.70 -4.05 -4.96
N THR A 169 8.94 -4.95 -4.02
CA THR A 169 10.22 -5.69 -3.96
C THR A 169 10.49 -6.45 -5.25
N PHE A 170 9.49 -7.17 -5.77
CA PHE A 170 9.60 -7.87 -7.05
C PHE A 170 9.80 -6.90 -8.22
N VAL A 171 9.03 -5.81 -8.28
CA VAL A 171 9.17 -4.81 -9.34
C VAL A 171 10.57 -4.21 -9.35
N ILE A 172 11.07 -3.81 -8.19
CA ILE A 172 12.43 -3.24 -8.04
C ILE A 172 13.50 -4.25 -8.43
N PHE A 173 13.37 -5.49 -8.01
CA PHE A 173 14.32 -6.55 -8.30
C PHE A 173 14.37 -6.85 -9.81
N PHE A 174 13.25 -7.24 -10.40
CA PHE A 174 13.21 -7.65 -11.79
C PHE A 174 13.54 -6.52 -12.77
N SER A 175 13.12 -5.29 -12.48
CA SER A 175 13.48 -4.15 -13.34
C SER A 175 14.99 -3.93 -13.42
N ARG A 176 15.71 -4.12 -12.31
CA ARG A 176 17.18 -4.00 -12.27
C ARG A 176 17.88 -5.17 -12.94
N VAL A 177 17.40 -6.39 -12.76
CA VAL A 177 17.92 -7.56 -13.46
C VAL A 177 17.77 -7.38 -14.97
N ILE A 178 16.59 -6.98 -15.45
CA ILE A 178 16.32 -6.72 -16.88
C ILE A 178 17.25 -5.62 -17.40
N GLY A 179 17.34 -4.48 -16.67
CA GLY A 179 18.22 -3.39 -17.04
C GLY A 179 19.68 -3.83 -17.15
N HIS A 180 20.13 -4.66 -16.21
CA HIS A 180 21.50 -5.17 -16.22
C HIS A 180 21.76 -6.14 -17.38
N VAL A 181 20.83 -7.06 -17.65
CA VAL A 181 20.94 -7.99 -18.79
C VAL A 181 20.99 -7.23 -20.11
N VAL A 182 20.13 -6.26 -20.30
CA VAL A 182 20.13 -5.45 -21.53
C VAL A 182 21.45 -4.68 -21.69
N ASP A 183 21.91 -4.02 -20.64
CA ASP A 183 23.12 -3.19 -20.69
C ASP A 183 24.38 -4.04 -20.92
N ARG A 184 24.53 -5.17 -20.24
CA ARG A 184 25.70 -6.02 -20.29
C ARG A 184 25.71 -7.03 -21.45
N VAL A 185 24.59 -7.72 -21.68
CA VAL A 185 24.51 -8.81 -22.63
C VAL A 185 24.15 -8.31 -24.03
N ILE A 186 23.15 -7.39 -24.13
CA ILE A 186 22.67 -6.91 -25.42
C ILE A 186 23.53 -5.74 -25.92
N LEU A 187 23.75 -4.73 -25.09
CA LEU A 187 24.50 -3.52 -25.46
C LEU A 187 26.02 -3.68 -25.25
N LYS A 188 26.46 -4.79 -24.66
CA LYS A 188 27.88 -5.15 -24.43
C LYS A 188 28.65 -4.05 -23.69
N ASN A 189 28.01 -3.30 -22.83
CA ASN A 189 28.67 -2.29 -22.02
C ASN A 189 29.57 -2.94 -20.96
N GLN A 190 30.87 -2.67 -21.03
CA GLN A 190 31.87 -3.25 -20.11
C GLN A 190 32.27 -2.31 -18.97
N ARG A 191 31.77 -1.06 -18.94
CA ARG A 191 32.19 -0.06 -17.97
C ARG A 191 30.98 0.44 -17.16
N GLY A 192 30.86 -0.02 -15.92
CA GLY A 192 29.85 0.45 -14.97
C GLY A 192 28.41 0.28 -15.48
N TYR A 193 27.50 1.11 -15.03
CA TYR A 193 26.12 1.18 -15.50
C TYR A 193 26.01 2.19 -16.65
N GLY A 194 25.67 1.72 -17.84
CA GLY A 194 25.47 2.57 -19.02
C GLY A 194 24.09 3.23 -19.04
N ILE A 195 23.87 4.11 -20.02
CA ILE A 195 22.54 4.73 -20.26
C ILE A 195 21.50 3.64 -20.52
N GLY A 196 21.90 2.55 -21.21
CA GLY A 196 21.04 1.40 -21.47
C GLY A 196 20.46 0.79 -20.18
N TYR A 197 21.26 0.67 -19.13
CA TYR A 197 20.80 0.19 -17.84
C TYR A 197 19.68 1.08 -17.28
N PHE A 198 19.90 2.38 -17.20
CA PHE A 198 18.92 3.30 -16.59
C PHE A 198 17.62 3.35 -17.37
N VAL A 199 17.69 3.52 -18.70
CA VAL A 199 16.51 3.58 -19.57
C VAL A 199 15.70 2.27 -19.49
N THR A 200 16.38 1.13 -19.62
CA THR A 200 15.70 -0.17 -19.57
C THR A 200 15.12 -0.46 -18.20
N THR A 201 15.85 -0.12 -17.12
CA THR A 201 15.34 -0.30 -15.75
C THR A 201 14.08 0.52 -15.52
N ILE A 202 14.06 1.80 -15.92
CA ILE A 202 12.87 2.67 -15.77
C ILE A 202 11.70 2.10 -16.58
N PHE A 203 11.92 1.75 -17.84
CA PHE A 203 10.89 1.20 -18.70
C PHE A 203 10.32 -0.13 -18.16
N ALA A 204 11.19 -1.05 -17.76
CA ALA A 204 10.81 -2.31 -17.12
C ALA A 204 10.04 -2.05 -15.82
N GLN A 205 10.47 -1.09 -15.01
CA GLN A 205 9.79 -0.75 -13.76
C GLN A 205 8.37 -0.23 -13.99
N VAL A 206 8.15 0.59 -15.01
CA VAL A 206 6.79 1.07 -15.38
C VAL A 206 5.91 -0.11 -15.80
N ILE A 207 6.38 -0.97 -16.71
CA ILE A 207 5.60 -2.13 -17.17
C ILE A 207 5.28 -3.07 -16.01
N LEU A 208 6.29 -3.43 -15.22
CA LEU A 208 6.12 -4.32 -14.07
C LEU A 208 5.19 -3.72 -13.02
N SER A 209 5.21 -2.39 -12.81
CA SER A 209 4.29 -1.71 -11.89
C SER A 209 2.85 -1.78 -12.37
N ILE A 210 2.60 -1.68 -13.67
CA ILE A 210 1.26 -1.86 -14.25
C ILE A 210 0.76 -3.29 -14.00
N LEU A 211 1.60 -4.31 -14.27
CA LEU A 211 1.25 -5.71 -14.01
C LEU A 211 1.03 -5.96 -12.50
N ALA A 212 1.88 -5.38 -11.67
CA ALA A 212 1.79 -5.44 -10.22
C ALA A 212 0.49 -4.83 -9.68
N SER A 213 0.01 -3.75 -10.30
CA SER A 213 -1.25 -3.10 -9.91
C SER A 213 -2.47 -4.03 -10.03
N ILE A 214 -2.45 -4.96 -11.00
CA ILE A 214 -3.51 -5.97 -11.17
C ILE A 214 -3.60 -6.87 -9.94
N ILE A 215 -2.46 -7.28 -9.40
CA ILE A 215 -2.38 -8.11 -8.18
C ILE A 215 -2.95 -7.34 -6.99
N VAL A 216 -2.52 -6.09 -6.81
CA VAL A 216 -3.00 -5.24 -5.71
C VAL A 216 -4.50 -5.00 -5.81
N MET A 217 -5.03 -4.72 -7.02
CA MET A 217 -6.46 -4.54 -7.26
C MET A 217 -7.26 -5.81 -6.98
N TYR A 218 -6.75 -6.98 -7.30
CA TYR A 218 -7.41 -8.25 -6.97
C TYR A 218 -7.59 -8.40 -5.45
N PHE A 219 -6.54 -8.14 -4.67
CA PHE A 219 -6.61 -8.18 -3.21
C PHE A 219 -7.49 -7.07 -2.64
N SER A 220 -7.48 -5.87 -3.22
CA SER A 220 -8.36 -4.78 -2.83
C SER A 220 -9.83 -5.18 -2.98
N ARG A 221 -10.24 -5.69 -4.15
CA ARG A 221 -11.61 -6.16 -4.39
C ARG A 221 -12.07 -7.22 -3.41
N LYS A 222 -11.21 -8.19 -3.08
CA LYS A 222 -11.56 -9.23 -2.10
C LYS A 222 -11.90 -8.62 -0.72
N ARG A 223 -11.32 -7.50 -0.39
CA ARG A 223 -11.55 -6.81 0.89
C ARG A 223 -12.82 -6.00 0.88
N GLU A 224 -13.19 -5.38 -0.26
CA GLU A 224 -14.48 -4.72 -0.41
C GLU A 224 -15.63 -5.68 -0.05
N TYR A 225 -15.61 -6.91 -0.57
CA TYR A 225 -16.61 -7.92 -0.20
C TYR A 225 -16.66 -8.25 1.30
N ILE A 226 -15.51 -8.21 1.98
CA ILE A 226 -15.44 -8.45 3.42
C ILE A 226 -15.95 -7.22 4.19
N ALA A 227 -15.66 -6.02 3.73
CA ALA A 227 -16.12 -4.79 4.35
C ALA A 227 -17.63 -4.61 4.20
N ASP A 228 -18.20 -4.95 3.06
CA ASP A 228 -19.65 -4.93 2.80
C ASP A 228 -20.41 -5.85 3.78
N THR A 229 -19.87 -7.04 4.07
CA THR A 229 -20.47 -7.95 5.05
C THR A 229 -20.30 -7.50 6.50
N GLY A 230 -19.34 -6.62 6.79
CA GLY A 230 -19.09 -6.07 8.12
C GLY A 230 -19.80 -4.75 8.39
N GLY A 231 -20.24 -4.05 7.35
CA GLY A 231 -20.97 -2.77 7.43
C GLY A 231 -22.49 -2.89 7.45
N ALA A 232 -23.02 -4.12 7.19
CA ALA A 232 -24.44 -4.47 7.27
C ALA A 232 -24.83 -4.95 8.66
#